data_d248432720a83442ec838667cf85903c
#
_entry.id   d248432720a83442ec838667cf85903c
#
_cell.length_a   1.000
_cell.length_b   1.000
_cell.length_c   1.000
_cell.angle_alpha   90.00
_cell.angle_beta   90.00
_cell.angle_gamma   90.00
#
_symmetry.space_group_name_H-M   'P 1'
#
loop_
_entity.id
_entity.type
_entity.pdbx_description
1 polymer ?
#
loop_
_entity_poly.entity_id
_entity_poly.type
_entity_poly.pdbx_seq_one_letter_code
_entity_poly.pdbx_strand_id
1 'polypeptide(L)' 'MKNAVEKIVRSLVGSPDLVEVSESGDGGKTVKFSVRVAPDDFGRLIGREGRTIKAIRSILFFAGQKQGKRFHLDLVED' A
#
# COMPACT_ATOMS: atom_id res chain seq x y z
N MET A 1 10.32 1.05 -4.60
CA MET A 1 9.27 1.17 -3.57
C MET A 1 8.13 0.19 -3.76
N LYS A 2 7.73 -0.08 -4.99
CA LYS A 2 6.65 -1.04 -5.27
C LYS A 2 6.91 -2.41 -4.62
N ASN A 3 8.12 -2.94 -4.74
CA ASN A 3 8.46 -4.22 -4.14
C ASN A 3 8.35 -4.21 -2.61
N ALA A 4 8.70 -3.08 -1.99
CA ALA A 4 8.58 -2.94 -0.54
C ALA A 4 7.11 -2.94 -0.13
N VAL A 5 6.24 -2.24 -0.87
CA VAL A 5 4.81 -2.23 -0.62
C VAL A 5 4.23 -3.64 -0.75
N GLU A 6 4.61 -4.37 -1.81
CA GLU A 6 4.17 -5.76 -1.99
C GLU A 6 4.56 -6.65 -0.80
N LYS A 7 5.80 -6.55 -0.34
CA LYS A 7 6.28 -7.37 0.78
C LYS A 7 5.51 -7.07 2.06
N ILE A 8 5.27 -5.80 2.33
CA ILE A 8 4.52 -5.39 3.52
C ILE A 8 3.11 -5.96 3.46
N VAL A 9 2.43 -5.77 2.33
CA VAL A 9 1.05 -6.23 2.17
C VAL A 9 0.96 -7.74 2.26
N ARG A 10 1.84 -8.46 1.56
CA ARG A 10 1.85 -9.93 1.57
C ARG A 10 2.06 -10.51 2.96
N SER A 11 2.83 -9.82 3.81
CA SER A 11 3.07 -10.30 5.17
C SER A 11 1.87 -10.12 6.10
N LEU A 12 0.89 -9.31 5.70
CA LEU A 12 -0.26 -8.98 6.53
C LEU A 12 -1.53 -9.74 6.15
N VAL A 13 -1.56 -10.36 4.98
CA VAL A 13 -2.78 -10.99 4.45
C VAL A 13 -2.70 -12.51 4.53
N GLY A 14 -3.87 -13.15 4.47
CA GLY A 14 -3.97 -14.61 4.48
C GLY A 14 -3.78 -15.23 3.10
N SER A 15 -3.99 -14.47 2.03
CA SER A 15 -3.87 -14.96 0.65
C SER A 15 -2.88 -14.11 -0.13
N PRO A 16 -1.57 -14.25 0.15
CA PRO A 16 -0.56 -13.41 -0.51
C PRO A 16 -0.51 -13.58 -2.02
N ASP A 17 -0.92 -14.74 -2.54
CA ASP A 17 -0.93 -14.98 -3.98
C ASP A 17 -1.93 -14.07 -4.73
N LEU A 18 -2.91 -13.53 -4.02
CA LEU A 18 -3.93 -12.67 -4.61
C LEU A 18 -3.60 -11.19 -4.47
N VAL A 19 -2.44 -10.86 -3.90
CA VAL A 19 -2.01 -9.46 -3.76
C VAL A 19 -1.52 -8.93 -5.10
N GLU A 20 -2.07 -7.80 -5.51
CA GLU A 20 -1.63 -7.08 -6.71
C GLU A 20 -1.33 -5.64 -6.32
N VAL A 21 -0.16 -5.15 -6.69
CA VAL A 21 0.23 -3.77 -6.46
C VAL A 21 0.54 -3.12 -7.79
N SER A 22 -0.12 -2.00 -8.05
CA SER A 22 0.12 -1.19 -9.24
C SER A 22 0.72 0.14 -8.83
N GLU A 23 1.60 0.66 -9.66
CA GLU A 23 2.23 1.95 -9.44
C GLU A 23 1.83 2.88 -10.56
N SER A 24 1.40 4.09 -10.22
CA SER A 24 1.08 5.12 -11.18
C SER A 24 1.60 6.46 -10.67
N GLY A 25 1.81 7.40 -11.57
CA GLY A 25 2.28 8.72 -11.22
C GLY A 25 1.98 9.71 -12.33
N ASP A 26 2.25 10.98 -12.04
CA ASP A 26 2.02 12.07 -12.98
C ASP A 26 3.30 12.45 -13.75
N GLY A 27 4.34 11.65 -13.65
CA GLY A 27 5.65 11.97 -14.22
C GLY A 27 6.48 12.89 -13.36
N GLY A 28 5.94 13.37 -12.24
CA GLY A 28 6.61 14.25 -11.29
C GLY A 28 6.94 13.55 -9.98
N LYS A 29 6.73 14.25 -8.88
CA LYS A 29 7.10 13.77 -7.56
C LYS A 29 6.05 12.89 -6.90
N THR A 30 4.82 12.86 -7.41
CA THR A 30 3.73 12.09 -6.82
C THR A 30 3.68 10.70 -7.44
N VAL A 31 3.68 9.68 -6.59
CA VAL A 31 3.55 8.28 -6.99
C VAL A 31 2.42 7.67 -6.18
N LYS A 32 1.51 6.99 -6.86
CA LYS A 32 0.36 6.35 -6.24
C LYS A 32 0.48 4.84 -6.38
N PHE A 33 0.33 4.14 -5.26
CA PHE A 33 0.29 2.70 -5.23
C PHE A 33 -1.15 2.24 -5.03
N SER A 34 -1.64 1.41 -5.94
CA SER A 34 -2.96 0.81 -5.84
C SER A 34 -2.78 -0.65 -5.43
N VAL A 35 -3.40 -1.04 -4.32
CA VAL A 35 -3.24 -2.38 -3.76
C VAL A 35 -4.57 -3.11 -3.82
N ARG A 36 -4.55 -4.31 -4.40
CA ARG A 36 -5.71 -5.21 -4.45
C ARG A 36 -5.36 -6.47 -3.69
N VAL A 37 -6.26 -6.90 -2.81
CA VAL A 37 -6.12 -8.13 -2.03
C VAL A 37 -7.39 -8.94 -2.13
N ALA A 38 -7.35 -10.18 -1.63
CA ALA A 38 -8.55 -11.01 -1.53
C ALA A 38 -9.61 -10.28 -0.69
N PRO A 39 -10.90 -10.39 -1.04
CA PRO A 39 -11.97 -9.71 -0.28
C PRO A 39 -11.90 -9.98 1.23
N ASP A 40 -11.58 -11.21 1.62
CA ASP A 40 -11.48 -11.58 3.03
C ASP A 40 -10.31 -10.92 3.75
N ASP A 41 -9.31 -10.45 3.00
CA ASP A 41 -8.12 -9.83 3.56
C ASP A 41 -8.22 -8.31 3.66
N PHE A 42 -9.25 -7.74 3.06
CA PHE A 42 -9.41 -6.29 3.02
C PHE A 42 -9.44 -5.69 4.43
N GLY A 43 -10.24 -6.29 5.32
CA GLY A 43 -10.33 -5.85 6.70
C GLY A 43 -9.03 -6.00 7.47
N ARG A 44 -8.24 -7.03 7.15
CA ARG A 44 -6.92 -7.24 7.78
C ARG A 44 -5.94 -6.14 7.40
N LEU A 45 -6.00 -5.71 6.15
CA LEU A 45 -5.11 -4.67 5.66
C LEU A 45 -5.46 -3.30 6.25
N ILE A 46 -6.74 -3.03 6.42
CA ILE A 46 -7.20 -1.79 7.06
C ILE A 46 -6.86 -1.81 8.55
N GLY A 47 -7.12 -2.94 9.21
CA GLY A 47 -6.89 -3.09 10.63
C GLY A 47 -7.98 -2.44 11.47
N ARG A 48 -7.90 -2.66 12.79
CA ARG A 48 -8.88 -2.09 13.71
C ARG A 48 -8.78 -0.57 13.69
N GLU A 49 -9.90 0.10 13.42
CA GLU A 49 -9.98 1.56 13.35
C GLU A 49 -9.02 2.16 12.32
N GLY A 50 -8.64 1.37 11.32
CA GLY A 50 -7.73 1.82 10.27
C GLY A 50 -6.28 1.91 10.68
N ARG A 51 -5.89 1.29 11.78
CA ARG A 51 -4.52 1.42 12.31
C ARG A 51 -3.46 0.84 11.39
N THR A 52 -3.73 -0.31 10.78
CA THR A 52 -2.75 -0.94 9.90
C THR A 52 -2.50 -0.11 8.65
N ILE A 53 -3.58 0.34 7.99
CA ILE A 53 -3.42 1.13 6.77
C ILE A 53 -2.79 2.49 7.07
N LYS A 54 -3.09 3.09 8.21
CA LYS A 54 -2.45 4.34 8.62
C LYS A 54 -0.96 4.17 8.86
N ALA A 55 -0.57 3.03 9.47
CA ALA A 55 0.85 2.74 9.70
C ALA A 55 1.60 2.58 8.39
N ILE A 56 1.00 1.89 7.42
CA ILE A 56 1.61 1.72 6.09
C ILE A 56 1.77 3.08 5.41
N ARG A 57 0.75 3.92 5.47
CA ARG A 57 0.80 5.26 4.89
C ARG A 57 1.88 6.12 5.53
N SER A 58 2.07 5.99 6.84
CA SER A 58 3.14 6.71 7.55
C SER A 58 4.52 6.28 7.08
N ILE A 59 4.73 4.99 6.90
CA ILE A 59 5.99 4.46 6.37
C ILE A 59 6.27 5.05 4.99
N LEU A 60 5.26 5.06 4.13
CA LEU A 60 5.38 5.60 2.77
C LEU A 60 5.66 7.10 2.80
N PHE A 61 5.03 7.82 3.70
CA PHE A 61 5.27 9.26 3.86
C PHE A 61 6.74 9.53 4.18
N PHE A 62 7.31 8.84 5.15
CA PHE A 62 8.70 9.03 5.52
C PHE A 62 9.67 8.60 4.41
N ALA A 63 9.37 7.49 3.75
CA ALA A 63 10.19 7.04 2.62
C ALA A 63 10.17 8.07 1.48
N GLY A 64 9.01 8.66 1.24
CA GLY A 64 8.86 9.70 0.23
C GLY A 64 9.67 10.93 0.55
N GLN A 65 9.66 11.37 1.82
CA GLN A 65 10.45 12.52 2.25
C GLN A 65 11.93 12.33 1.97
N LYS A 66 12.45 11.14 2.22
CA LYS A 66 13.86 10.83 1.96
C LYS A 66 14.21 10.92 0.48
N GLN A 67 13.26 10.60 -0.39
CA GLN A 67 13.47 10.55 -1.84
C GLN A 67 12.99 11.83 -2.54
N GLY A 68 12.46 12.79 -1.80
CA GLY A 68 11.87 14.00 -2.37
C GLY A 68 10.61 13.70 -3.17
N LYS A 69 9.87 12.67 -2.79
CA LYS A 69 8.64 12.22 -3.45
C LYS A 69 7.46 12.19 -2.50
N ARG A 70 6.26 12.14 -3.07
CA ARG A 70 5.02 11.94 -2.33
C ARG A 70 4.44 10.59 -2.74
N PHE A 71 4.37 9.66 -1.79
CA PHE A 71 3.79 8.35 -2.01
C PHE A 71 2.40 8.30 -1.43
N HIS A 72 1.44 7.85 -2.24
CA HIS A 72 0.06 7.63 -1.82
C HIS A 72 -0.27 6.15 -1.93
N LEU A 73 -1.13 5.66 -1.05
CA LEU A 73 -1.59 4.28 -1.07
C LEU A 73 -3.10 4.25 -1.11
N ASP A 74 -3.63 3.58 -2.12
CA ASP A 74 -5.06 3.33 -2.26
C ASP A 74 -5.33 1.84 -2.21
N LEU A 75 -6.40 1.47 -1.50
CA LEU A 75 -6.91 0.10 -1.53
C LEU A 75 -7.99 0.02 -2.58
N VAL A 76 -7.86 -0.98 -3.46
CA VAL A 76 -8.83 -1.22 -4.53
C VAL A 76 -9.79 -2.30 -4.05
N GLU A 77 -11.08 -1.98 -4.04
CA GLU A 77 -12.13 -2.91 -3.67
C GLU A 77 -12.83 -3.39 -4.94
N ASP A 78 -12.99 -4.70 -5.03
CA ASP A 78 -13.69 -5.31 -6.17
C ASP A 78 -15.20 -5.27 -5.99
#